data_394e811eb110d3e787bd744482dc2d76
#
_entry.id   394e811eb110d3e787bd744482dc2d76
#
_cell.length_a   1.000
_cell.length_b   1.000
_cell.length_c   1.000
_cell.angle_alpha   90.00
_cell.angle_beta   90.00
_cell.angle_gamma   90.00
#
_symmetry.space_group_name_H-M   'P 1'
#
loop_
_entity.id
_entity.type
_entity.pdbx_description
1 polymer ?
#
loop_
_entity_poly.entity_id
_entity_poly.type
_entity_poly.pdbx_seq_one_letter_code
_entity_poly.pdbx_strand_id
1 'polypeptide(L)'
;MKLQEIADAIEQNKASHFAEVIKDVDAAKAEVKKIVEDSSRSTDWIREQAEAVVERFNADLKAKADAEAAELEKLYQNGLDAAADVLAKQPTAGELAYLQAFNMKDRIIKSDVDSALHSLEHSAVASAVVCERAAACGIEVGKFVPGYIAVEGVYKECLDADMGLVKTFGHASLTGSGSYMAFSACSLSEAMRAKYVANGFTNALRAVSSFE
;
A
#
# COMPACT_ATOMS: atom_id res chain seq x y z
N MET A 1 7.86 -17.45 0.75
CA MET A 1 6.60 -16.87 1.27
C MET A 1 5.66 -16.78 0.08
N LYS A 2 4.41 -17.18 0.22
CA LYS A 2 3.43 -17.12 -0.87
C LYS A 2 3.00 -15.68 -1.14
N LEU A 3 2.62 -15.37 -2.37
CA LEU A 3 2.19 -14.02 -2.75
C LEU A 3 1.06 -13.47 -1.88
N GLN A 4 0.10 -14.32 -1.52
CA GLN A 4 -0.97 -13.95 -0.59
C GLN A 4 -0.42 -13.55 0.79
N GLU A 5 0.54 -14.32 1.32
CA GLU A 5 1.17 -14.05 2.62
C GLU A 5 1.97 -12.73 2.59
N ILE A 6 2.61 -12.42 1.46
CA ILE A 6 3.33 -11.15 1.28
C ILE A 6 2.35 -9.98 1.24
N ALA A 7 1.25 -10.11 0.48
CA ALA A 7 0.22 -9.07 0.43
C ALA A 7 -0.37 -8.79 1.82
N ASP A 8 -0.68 -9.85 2.58
CA ASP A 8 -1.21 -9.74 3.94
C ASP A 8 -0.18 -9.13 4.90
N ALA A 9 1.11 -9.47 4.75
CA ALA A 9 2.19 -8.88 5.55
C ALA A 9 2.36 -7.37 5.29
N ILE A 10 2.28 -6.94 4.03
CA ILE A 10 2.31 -5.50 3.67
C ILE A 10 1.14 -4.77 4.32
N GLU A 11 -0.07 -5.29 4.22
CA GLU A 11 -1.25 -4.66 4.80
C GLU A 11 -1.20 -4.62 6.34
N GLN A 12 -0.78 -5.71 6.96
CA GLN A 12 -0.64 -5.78 8.41
C GLN A 12 0.44 -4.82 8.94
N ASN A 13 1.58 -4.74 8.25
CA ASN A 13 2.66 -3.84 8.61
C ASN A 13 2.16 -2.38 8.58
N LYS A 14 1.53 -1.94 7.48
CA LYS A 14 0.96 -0.59 7.36
C LYS A 14 -0.12 -0.30 8.42
N ALA A 15 -1.02 -1.25 8.67
CA ALA A 15 -2.07 -1.08 9.68
C ALA A 15 -1.48 -0.92 11.09
N SER A 16 -0.45 -1.70 11.43
CA SER A 16 0.25 -1.63 12.71
C SER A 16 0.95 -0.30 12.89
N HIS A 17 1.67 0.17 11.86
CA HIS A 17 2.33 1.48 11.88
C HIS A 17 1.33 2.62 12.15
N PHE A 18 0.20 2.64 11.45
CA PHE A 18 -0.83 3.66 11.72
C PHE A 18 -1.36 3.62 13.15
N ALA A 19 -1.61 2.43 13.67
CA ALA A 19 -2.12 2.28 15.03
C ALA A 19 -1.11 2.79 16.08
N GLU A 20 0.16 2.50 15.87
CA GLU A 20 1.24 2.99 16.75
C GLU A 20 1.39 4.51 16.67
N VAL A 21 1.44 5.09 15.48
CA VAL A 21 1.57 6.54 15.32
C VAL A 21 0.38 7.27 15.93
N ILE A 22 -0.85 6.79 15.77
CA ILE A 22 -2.03 7.39 16.39
C ILE A 22 -1.89 7.38 17.93
N LYS A 23 -1.47 6.26 18.51
CA LYS A 23 -1.25 6.15 19.95
C LYS A 23 -0.20 7.14 20.45
N ASP A 24 0.90 7.30 19.72
CA ASP A 24 1.97 8.23 20.05
C ASP A 24 1.51 9.69 19.93
N VAL A 25 0.72 10.01 18.89
CA VAL A 25 0.08 11.32 18.72
C VAL A 25 -0.83 11.65 19.92
N ASP A 26 -1.67 10.70 20.33
CA ASP A 26 -2.58 10.91 21.47
C ASP A 26 -1.80 11.08 22.78
N ALA A 27 -0.71 10.35 22.97
CA ALA A 27 0.16 10.49 24.15
C ALA A 27 0.84 11.89 24.17
N ALA A 28 1.44 12.31 23.06
CA ALA A 28 2.09 13.63 22.96
C ALA A 28 1.09 14.76 23.14
N LYS A 29 -0.09 14.65 22.56
CA LYS A 29 -1.20 15.62 22.73
C LYS A 29 -1.63 15.74 24.20
N ALA A 30 -1.73 14.61 24.91
CA ALA A 30 -2.09 14.60 26.33
C ALA A 30 -1.00 15.23 27.19
N GLU A 31 0.29 15.02 26.85
CA GLU A 31 1.43 15.65 27.55
C GLU A 31 1.44 17.17 27.35
N VAL A 32 1.32 17.63 26.10
CA VAL A 32 1.22 19.09 25.79
C VAL A 32 0.02 19.71 26.51
N LYS A 33 -1.14 19.05 26.52
CA LYS A 33 -2.32 19.54 27.22
C LYS A 33 -2.06 19.78 28.72
N LYS A 34 -1.39 18.84 29.41
CA LYS A 34 -1.04 18.99 30.84
C LYS A 34 -0.11 20.17 31.08
N ILE A 35 0.85 20.41 30.17
CA ILE A 35 1.77 21.55 30.26
C ILE A 35 1.01 22.87 30.11
N VAL A 36 0.11 22.96 29.12
CA VAL A 36 -0.67 24.18 28.82
C VAL A 36 -1.67 24.49 29.93
N GLU A 37 -2.24 23.47 30.58
CA GLU A 37 -3.19 23.64 31.70
C GLU A 37 -2.53 23.99 33.05
N ASP A 38 -1.19 23.96 33.14
CA ASP A 38 -0.47 24.34 34.40
C ASP A 38 -0.42 25.87 34.58
N SER A 39 -1.46 26.42 35.17
CA SER A 39 -1.60 27.87 35.43
C SER A 39 -0.59 28.41 36.44
N SER A 40 0.23 27.56 37.09
CA SER A 40 1.26 27.97 38.05
C SER A 40 2.56 28.44 37.38
N ARG A 41 2.69 28.24 36.06
CA ARG A 41 3.92 28.51 35.28
C ARG A 41 3.78 29.75 34.42
N SER A 42 4.92 30.33 34.03
CA SER A 42 4.94 31.45 33.08
C SER A 42 4.61 30.97 31.67
N THR A 43 4.07 31.86 30.85
CA THR A 43 3.76 31.59 29.45
C THR A 43 4.98 31.13 28.64
N ASP A 44 6.17 31.70 28.92
CA ASP A 44 7.40 31.35 28.22
C ASP A 44 7.84 29.92 28.60
N TRP A 45 7.75 29.56 29.89
CA TRP A 45 8.05 28.21 30.34
C TRP A 45 7.10 27.18 29.68
N ILE A 46 5.79 27.46 29.65
CA ILE A 46 4.78 26.58 29.04
C ILE A 46 5.14 26.35 27.56
N ARG A 47 5.47 27.42 26.83
CA ARG A 47 5.84 27.33 25.43
C ARG A 47 7.10 26.49 25.23
N GLU A 48 8.16 26.76 25.96
CA GLU A 48 9.42 26.02 25.87
C GLU A 48 9.23 24.53 26.13
N GLN A 49 8.46 24.16 27.16
CA GLN A 49 8.19 22.76 27.46
C GLN A 49 7.30 22.08 26.39
N ALA A 50 6.29 22.75 25.88
CA ALA A 50 5.43 22.22 24.84
C ALA A 50 6.19 22.04 23.51
N GLU A 51 7.06 22.99 23.14
CA GLU A 51 7.96 22.89 21.99
C GLU A 51 8.91 21.70 22.13
N ALA A 52 9.52 21.49 23.32
CA ALA A 52 10.39 20.36 23.58
C ALA A 52 9.67 19.00 23.45
N VAL A 53 8.40 18.91 23.85
CA VAL A 53 7.59 17.68 23.65
C VAL A 53 7.39 17.42 22.16
N VAL A 54 7.04 18.43 21.37
CA VAL A 54 6.80 18.28 19.93
C VAL A 54 8.09 17.94 19.17
N GLU A 55 9.22 18.56 19.53
CA GLU A 55 10.52 18.26 18.92
C GLU A 55 10.93 16.80 19.19
N ARG A 56 10.84 16.36 20.46
CA ARG A 56 11.12 14.96 20.83
C ARG A 56 10.20 14.01 20.09
N PHE A 57 8.89 14.27 20.09
CA PHE A 57 7.91 13.47 19.38
C PHE A 57 8.22 13.34 17.88
N ASN A 58 8.51 14.46 17.20
CA ASN A 58 8.84 14.45 15.79
C ASN A 58 10.16 13.72 15.48
N ALA A 59 11.15 13.78 16.38
CA ALA A 59 12.39 13.02 16.25
C ALA A 59 12.15 11.51 16.37
N ASP A 60 11.36 11.09 17.36
CA ASP A 60 10.99 9.68 17.55
C ASP A 60 10.12 9.16 16.38
N LEU A 61 9.18 9.99 15.92
CA LEU A 61 8.34 9.67 14.76
C LEU A 61 9.18 9.47 13.49
N LYS A 62 10.17 10.34 13.27
CA LYS A 62 11.08 10.21 12.13
C LYS A 62 11.85 8.89 12.17
N ALA A 63 12.39 8.52 13.32
CA ALA A 63 13.12 7.25 13.47
C ALA A 63 12.23 6.04 13.18
N LYS A 64 10.96 6.06 13.64
CA LYS A 64 9.97 5.02 13.36
C LYS A 64 9.60 5.00 11.86
N ALA A 65 9.39 6.17 11.25
CA ALA A 65 9.07 6.29 9.83
C ALA A 65 10.20 5.77 8.93
N ASP A 66 11.46 6.04 9.28
CA ASP A 66 12.62 5.55 8.53
C ASP A 66 12.74 4.02 8.63
N ALA A 67 12.49 3.44 9.81
CA ALA A 67 12.48 1.98 10.00
C ALA A 67 11.33 1.30 9.24
N GLU A 68 10.14 1.88 9.31
CA GLU A 68 8.95 1.40 8.59
C GLU A 68 9.14 1.45 7.08
N ALA A 69 9.68 2.56 6.56
CA ALA A 69 9.98 2.71 5.16
C ALA A 69 10.91 1.61 4.65
N ALA A 70 11.96 1.29 5.40
CA ALA A 70 12.91 0.22 5.03
C ALA A 70 12.25 -1.17 5.01
N GLU A 71 11.36 -1.46 5.96
CA GLU A 71 10.66 -2.74 6.01
C GLU A 71 9.61 -2.86 4.89
N LEU A 72 8.87 -1.79 4.60
CA LEU A 72 7.94 -1.74 3.48
C LEU A 72 8.66 -1.94 2.14
N GLU A 73 9.77 -1.25 1.90
CA GLU A 73 10.57 -1.41 0.68
C GLU A 73 10.96 -2.88 0.47
N LYS A 74 11.43 -3.54 1.52
CA LYS A 74 11.80 -4.95 1.49
C LYS A 74 10.59 -5.87 1.21
N LEU A 75 9.45 -5.63 1.85
CA LEU A 75 8.22 -6.41 1.61
C LEU A 75 7.73 -6.23 0.17
N TYR A 76 7.74 -5.01 -0.33
CA TYR A 76 7.36 -4.70 -1.70
C TYR A 76 8.28 -5.36 -2.71
N GLN A 77 9.60 -5.31 -2.50
CA GLN A 77 10.57 -5.97 -3.38
C GLN A 77 10.37 -7.49 -3.38
N ASN A 78 10.19 -8.10 -2.20
CA ASN A 78 9.89 -9.52 -2.09
C ASN A 78 8.61 -9.90 -2.85
N GLY A 79 7.59 -9.05 -2.80
CA GLY A 79 6.34 -9.24 -3.54
C GLY A 79 6.54 -9.18 -5.06
N LEU A 80 7.32 -8.21 -5.53
CA LEU A 80 7.64 -8.05 -6.95
C LEU A 80 8.43 -9.26 -7.47
N ASP A 81 9.45 -9.69 -6.74
CA ASP A 81 10.30 -10.82 -7.12
C ASP A 81 9.48 -12.13 -7.16
N ALA A 82 8.65 -12.37 -6.15
CA ALA A 82 7.76 -13.54 -6.12
C ALA A 82 6.71 -13.51 -7.25
N ALA A 83 6.15 -12.35 -7.57
CA ALA A 83 5.24 -12.20 -8.70
C ALA A 83 5.95 -12.44 -10.04
N ALA A 84 7.20 -11.97 -10.19
CA ALA A 84 8.03 -12.22 -11.35
C ALA A 84 8.26 -13.72 -11.56
N ASP A 85 8.57 -14.48 -10.50
CA ASP A 85 8.77 -15.93 -10.55
C ASP A 85 7.51 -16.68 -11.04
N VAL A 86 6.32 -16.27 -10.57
CA VAL A 86 5.05 -16.86 -11.01
C VAL A 86 4.76 -16.51 -12.47
N LEU A 87 4.94 -15.23 -12.84
CA LEU A 87 4.69 -14.72 -14.18
C LEU A 87 5.74 -15.15 -15.20
N ALA A 88 6.92 -15.63 -14.79
CA ALA A 88 7.94 -16.19 -15.67
C ALA A 88 7.69 -17.65 -16.06
N LYS A 89 6.77 -18.35 -15.39
CA LYS A 89 6.43 -19.74 -15.72
C LYS A 89 5.90 -19.82 -17.14
N GLN A 90 6.58 -20.61 -17.97
CA GLN A 90 6.20 -20.77 -19.38
C GLN A 90 4.89 -21.55 -19.50
N PRO A 91 3.94 -21.10 -20.34
CA PRO A 91 2.76 -21.88 -20.68
C PRO A 91 3.15 -23.22 -21.30
N THR A 92 2.34 -24.23 -21.08
CA THR A 92 2.48 -25.53 -21.76
C THR A 92 2.25 -25.38 -23.26
N ALA A 93 2.70 -26.36 -24.06
CA ALA A 93 2.48 -26.35 -25.51
C ALA A 93 0.99 -26.30 -25.86
N GLY A 94 0.11 -26.93 -25.06
CA GLY A 94 -1.34 -26.87 -25.25
C GLY A 94 -1.91 -25.49 -24.97
N GLU A 95 -1.49 -24.85 -23.89
CA GLU A 95 -1.89 -23.47 -23.54
C GLU A 95 -1.40 -22.44 -24.59
N LEU A 96 -0.16 -22.60 -25.09
CA LEU A 96 0.36 -21.76 -26.17
C LEU A 96 -0.45 -21.90 -27.46
N ALA A 97 -0.79 -23.15 -27.87
CA ALA A 97 -1.62 -23.38 -29.05
C ALA A 97 -3.01 -22.76 -28.88
N TYR A 98 -3.61 -22.90 -27.70
CA TYR A 98 -4.90 -22.28 -27.38
C TYR A 98 -4.82 -20.75 -27.42
N LEU A 99 -3.80 -20.16 -26.80
CA LEU A 99 -3.57 -18.72 -26.78
C LEU A 99 -3.36 -18.16 -28.21
N GLN A 100 -2.62 -18.89 -29.04
CA GLN A 100 -2.44 -18.52 -30.45
C GLN A 100 -3.79 -18.52 -31.18
N ALA A 101 -4.60 -19.58 -31.04
CA ALA A 101 -5.93 -19.65 -31.63
C ALA A 101 -6.86 -18.54 -31.14
N PHE A 102 -6.81 -18.23 -29.85
CA PHE A 102 -7.55 -17.08 -29.29
C PHE A 102 -7.09 -15.75 -29.88
N ASN A 103 -5.79 -15.55 -30.03
CA ASN A 103 -5.22 -14.32 -30.59
C ASN A 103 -5.46 -14.15 -32.09
N MET A 104 -5.72 -15.22 -32.83
CA MET A 104 -6.05 -15.18 -34.26
C MET A 104 -7.52 -14.80 -34.54
N LYS A 105 -8.40 -14.76 -33.53
CA LYS A 105 -9.78 -14.32 -33.72
C LYS A 105 -9.84 -12.84 -34.09
N ASP A 106 -10.46 -12.47 -35.19
CA ASP A 106 -10.63 -11.07 -35.59
C ASP A 106 -11.47 -10.29 -34.58
N ARG A 107 -12.47 -10.94 -34.02
CA ARG A 107 -13.37 -10.38 -32.98
C ARG A 107 -13.51 -11.36 -31.84
N ILE A 108 -13.41 -10.84 -30.61
CA ILE A 108 -13.68 -11.59 -29.39
C ILE A 108 -14.93 -11.06 -28.71
N ILE A 109 -15.65 -11.95 -28.04
CA ILE A 109 -16.80 -11.63 -27.19
C ILE A 109 -16.56 -12.18 -25.79
N LYS A 110 -17.40 -11.78 -24.82
CA LYS A 110 -17.22 -12.17 -23.42
C LYS A 110 -17.10 -13.68 -23.21
N SER A 111 -17.91 -14.49 -23.89
CA SER A 111 -17.85 -15.96 -23.80
C SER A 111 -16.53 -16.55 -24.30
N ASP A 112 -15.88 -15.90 -25.30
CA ASP A 112 -14.56 -16.32 -25.77
C ASP A 112 -13.50 -16.07 -24.69
N VAL A 113 -13.60 -14.92 -24.02
CA VAL A 113 -12.70 -14.54 -22.91
C VAL A 113 -12.88 -15.48 -21.72
N ASP A 114 -14.12 -15.73 -21.30
CA ASP A 114 -14.41 -16.61 -20.16
C ASP A 114 -13.93 -18.06 -20.44
N SER A 115 -14.14 -18.55 -21.67
CA SER A 115 -13.64 -19.87 -22.10
C SER A 115 -12.11 -19.93 -22.14
N ALA A 116 -11.46 -18.84 -22.60
CA ALA A 116 -10.02 -18.77 -22.66
C ALA A 116 -9.40 -18.74 -21.24
N LEU A 117 -9.94 -17.94 -20.34
CA LEU A 117 -9.47 -17.87 -18.95
C LEU A 117 -9.65 -19.21 -18.22
N HIS A 118 -10.74 -19.95 -18.48
CA HIS A 118 -10.93 -21.29 -17.93
C HIS A 118 -9.90 -22.28 -18.49
N SER A 119 -9.65 -22.24 -19.80
CA SER A 119 -8.69 -23.14 -20.45
C SER A 119 -7.22 -22.87 -20.11
N LEU A 120 -6.92 -21.64 -19.62
CA LEU A 120 -5.57 -21.16 -19.30
C LEU A 120 -5.40 -20.92 -17.77
N GLU A 121 -6.27 -21.49 -16.95
CA GLU A 121 -6.31 -21.24 -15.50
C GLU A 121 -5.03 -21.65 -14.75
N HIS A 122 -4.14 -22.42 -15.38
CA HIS A 122 -2.85 -22.83 -14.81
C HIS A 122 -1.67 -21.96 -15.26
N SER A 123 -1.89 -21.02 -16.19
CA SER A 123 -0.85 -20.13 -16.71
C SER A 123 -1.19 -18.65 -16.48
N ALA A 124 -0.48 -18.05 -15.52
CA ALA A 124 -0.63 -16.61 -15.23
C ALA A 124 -0.32 -15.75 -16.45
N VAL A 125 0.75 -16.08 -17.19
CA VAL A 125 1.17 -15.34 -18.39
C VAL A 125 0.10 -15.41 -19.48
N ALA A 126 -0.41 -16.60 -19.77
CA ALA A 126 -1.43 -16.76 -20.81
C ALA A 126 -2.75 -16.07 -20.40
N SER A 127 -3.15 -16.20 -19.13
CA SER A 127 -4.32 -15.50 -18.58
C SER A 127 -4.17 -13.98 -18.63
N ALA A 128 -2.99 -13.44 -18.33
CA ALA A 128 -2.71 -12.00 -18.41
C ALA A 128 -2.89 -11.47 -19.84
N VAL A 129 -2.36 -12.19 -20.84
CA VAL A 129 -2.52 -11.81 -22.26
C VAL A 129 -4.00 -11.79 -22.68
N VAL A 130 -4.80 -12.76 -22.21
CA VAL A 130 -6.25 -12.77 -22.46
C VAL A 130 -6.93 -11.58 -21.81
N CYS A 131 -6.58 -11.25 -20.55
CA CYS A 131 -7.12 -10.10 -19.83
C CYS A 131 -6.77 -8.77 -20.52
N GLU A 132 -5.52 -8.59 -20.96
CA GLU A 132 -5.06 -7.40 -21.67
C GLU A 132 -5.82 -7.21 -22.99
N ARG A 133 -6.00 -8.29 -23.76
CA ARG A 133 -6.78 -8.25 -24.98
C ARG A 133 -8.26 -7.97 -24.74
N ALA A 134 -8.85 -8.56 -23.71
CA ALA A 134 -10.24 -8.28 -23.33
C ALA A 134 -10.41 -6.80 -22.96
N ALA A 135 -9.51 -6.23 -22.19
CA ALA A 135 -9.52 -4.81 -21.82
C ALA A 135 -9.39 -3.90 -23.05
N ALA A 136 -8.49 -4.23 -23.99
CA ALA A 136 -8.35 -3.51 -25.27
C ALA A 136 -9.62 -3.53 -26.12
N CYS A 137 -10.45 -4.56 -25.96
CA CYS A 137 -11.75 -4.69 -26.64
C CYS A 137 -12.94 -4.16 -25.82
N GLY A 138 -12.70 -3.56 -24.64
CA GLY A 138 -13.75 -3.06 -23.76
C GLY A 138 -14.58 -4.16 -23.09
N ILE A 139 -14.05 -5.37 -22.97
CA ILE A 139 -14.73 -6.52 -22.34
C ILE A 139 -14.32 -6.60 -20.88
N GLU A 140 -15.27 -6.47 -19.98
CA GLU A 140 -15.04 -6.67 -18.54
C GLU A 140 -14.81 -8.15 -18.22
N VAL A 141 -13.74 -8.43 -17.47
CA VAL A 141 -13.40 -9.77 -16.97
C VAL A 141 -13.74 -9.87 -15.48
N GLY A 142 -14.27 -11.02 -15.06
CA GLY A 142 -14.62 -11.26 -13.64
C GLY A 142 -13.40 -11.35 -12.73
N LYS A 143 -12.26 -11.82 -13.25
CA LYS A 143 -10.98 -11.89 -12.56
C LYS A 143 -9.89 -11.40 -13.50
N PHE A 144 -9.37 -10.21 -13.21
CA PHE A 144 -8.25 -9.65 -13.97
C PHE A 144 -6.92 -10.19 -13.45
N VAL A 145 -6.08 -10.69 -14.34
CA VAL A 145 -4.71 -11.13 -14.05
C VAL A 145 -3.76 -10.12 -14.69
N PRO A 146 -3.01 -9.35 -13.91
CA PRO A 146 -2.05 -8.39 -14.46
C PRO A 146 -0.83 -9.10 -15.04
N GLY A 147 -0.32 -8.60 -16.16
CA GLY A 147 1.02 -8.97 -16.64
C GLY A 147 2.12 -8.32 -15.80
N TYR A 148 3.38 -8.76 -15.99
CA TYR A 148 4.52 -8.28 -15.19
C TYR A 148 4.70 -6.76 -15.25
N ILE A 149 4.58 -6.15 -16.44
CA ILE A 149 4.71 -4.68 -16.61
C ILE A 149 3.66 -3.93 -15.79
N ALA A 150 2.43 -4.45 -15.74
CA ALA A 150 1.36 -3.86 -14.95
C ALA A 150 1.64 -3.99 -13.44
N VAL A 151 2.14 -5.15 -12.98
CA VAL A 151 2.53 -5.37 -11.58
C VAL A 151 3.68 -4.42 -11.20
N GLU A 152 4.70 -4.29 -12.05
CA GLU A 152 5.83 -3.38 -11.81
C GLU A 152 5.40 -1.91 -11.79
N GLY A 153 4.49 -1.50 -12.67
CA GLY A 153 3.93 -0.15 -12.67
C GLY A 153 3.23 0.18 -11.36
N VAL A 154 2.31 -0.69 -10.94
CA VAL A 154 1.56 -0.54 -9.69
C VAL A 154 2.49 -0.63 -8.46
N TYR A 155 3.53 -1.48 -8.49
CA TYR A 155 4.57 -1.54 -7.47
C TYR A 155 5.22 -0.17 -7.23
N LYS A 156 5.70 0.49 -8.30
CA LYS A 156 6.37 1.80 -8.19
C LYS A 156 5.43 2.87 -7.65
N GLU A 157 4.23 2.98 -8.22
CA GLU A 157 3.24 3.96 -7.78
C GLU A 157 2.84 3.78 -6.31
N CYS A 158 2.57 2.55 -5.89
CA CYS A 158 2.16 2.27 -4.52
C CYS A 158 3.30 2.46 -3.53
N LEU A 159 4.51 2.03 -3.85
CA LEU A 159 5.68 2.19 -2.99
C LEU A 159 5.98 3.68 -2.76
N ASP A 160 6.01 4.50 -3.82
CA ASP A 160 6.28 5.94 -3.71
C ASP A 160 5.21 6.65 -2.87
N ALA A 161 3.93 6.30 -3.07
CA ALA A 161 2.82 6.85 -2.29
C ALA A 161 2.92 6.45 -0.81
N ASP A 162 3.22 5.18 -0.53
CA ASP A 162 3.35 4.64 0.82
C ASP A 162 4.54 5.25 1.55
N MET A 163 5.69 5.41 0.88
CA MET A 163 6.87 6.06 1.43
C MET A 163 6.63 7.53 1.76
N GLY A 164 5.91 8.24 0.89
CA GLY A 164 5.51 9.63 1.13
C GLY A 164 4.63 9.75 2.37
N LEU A 165 3.68 8.85 2.51
CA LEU A 165 2.72 8.87 3.60
C LEU A 165 3.33 8.50 4.95
N VAL A 166 4.17 7.45 5.00
CA VAL A 166 4.90 7.04 6.21
C VAL A 166 5.72 8.21 6.78
N LYS A 167 6.35 9.01 5.93
CA LYS A 167 7.19 10.15 6.35
C LYS A 167 6.40 11.35 6.85
N THR A 168 5.14 11.50 6.45
CA THR A 168 4.33 12.70 6.76
C THR A 168 3.25 12.46 7.79
N PHE A 169 2.78 11.21 7.92
CA PHE A 169 1.71 10.87 8.85
C PHE A 169 2.14 11.04 10.31
N GLY A 170 1.35 11.77 11.08
CA GLY A 170 1.61 12.03 12.50
C GLY A 170 2.50 13.23 12.77
N HIS A 171 3.18 13.82 11.77
CA HIS A 171 4.03 15.00 12.00
C HIS A 171 3.27 16.11 12.74
N ALA A 172 3.82 16.56 13.87
CA ALA A 172 3.16 17.45 14.79
C ALA A 172 3.71 18.88 14.76
N SER A 173 2.86 19.81 15.11
CA SER A 173 3.18 21.23 15.28
C SER A 173 2.36 21.82 16.44
N LEU A 174 2.80 22.96 16.95
CA LEU A 174 2.03 23.78 17.89
C LEU A 174 1.37 24.93 17.13
N THR A 175 0.14 25.22 17.51
CA THR A 175 -0.63 26.39 17.04
C THR A 175 -1.10 27.21 18.22
N GLY A 176 -1.22 28.53 18.03
CA GLY A 176 -1.65 29.45 19.10
C GLY A 176 -0.51 29.92 20.01
N SER A 177 -0.85 30.55 21.13
CA SER A 177 0.11 31.07 22.09
C SER A 177 -0.47 31.06 23.52
N GLY A 178 0.39 30.92 24.51
CA GLY A 178 0.01 30.89 25.93
C GLY A 178 -0.99 29.78 26.25
N SER A 179 -2.03 30.12 27.01
CA SER A 179 -3.11 29.18 27.37
C SER A 179 -3.97 28.70 26.21
N TYR A 180 -3.80 29.26 25.03
CA TYR A 180 -4.47 28.85 23.78
C TYR A 180 -3.57 28.02 22.87
N MET A 181 -2.42 27.57 23.35
CA MET A 181 -1.53 26.70 22.60
C MET A 181 -2.16 25.31 22.44
N ALA A 182 -2.17 24.81 21.22
CA ALA A 182 -2.74 23.53 20.90
C ALA A 182 -1.79 22.66 20.07
N PHE A 183 -1.71 21.38 20.40
CA PHE A 183 -1.03 20.36 19.62
C PHE A 183 -1.87 19.99 18.39
N SER A 184 -1.26 20.01 17.22
CA SER A 184 -1.84 19.56 15.96
C SER A 184 -0.91 18.57 15.29
N ALA A 185 -1.45 17.47 14.77
CA ALA A 185 -0.69 16.48 14.01
C ALA A 185 -1.36 16.18 12.66
N CYS A 186 -0.54 15.86 11.66
CA CYS A 186 -1.03 15.41 10.37
C CYS A 186 -1.80 14.09 10.55
N SER A 187 -3.08 14.08 10.22
CA SER A 187 -3.96 12.93 10.38
C SER A 187 -4.67 12.58 9.08
N LEU A 188 -5.04 11.32 8.94
CA LEU A 188 -5.85 10.79 7.83
C LEU A 188 -7.18 10.32 8.36
N SER A 189 -8.24 10.50 7.57
CA SER A 189 -9.53 9.88 7.84
C SER A 189 -9.40 8.34 7.82
N GLU A 190 -10.32 7.66 8.51
CA GLU A 190 -10.35 6.20 8.51
C GLU A 190 -10.47 5.62 7.08
N ALA A 191 -11.28 6.25 6.23
CA ALA A 191 -11.44 5.85 4.83
C ALA A 191 -10.14 6.00 4.02
N MET A 192 -9.35 7.06 4.28
CA MET A 192 -8.04 7.24 3.63
C MET A 192 -7.03 6.20 4.13
N ARG A 193 -7.03 5.89 5.43
CA ARG A 193 -6.18 4.85 6.00
C ARG A 193 -6.50 3.48 5.42
N ALA A 194 -7.79 3.14 5.27
CA ALA A 194 -8.21 1.88 4.65
C ALA A 194 -7.73 1.75 3.21
N LYS A 195 -7.81 2.83 2.41
CA LYS A 195 -7.27 2.84 1.03
C LYS A 195 -5.76 2.71 0.97
N TYR A 196 -5.06 3.24 1.97
CA TYR A 196 -3.62 3.09 2.05
C TYR A 196 -3.22 1.66 2.40
N VAL A 197 -3.90 1.02 3.34
CA VAL A 197 -3.61 -0.36 3.77
C VAL A 197 -3.81 -1.33 2.61
N ALA A 198 -4.98 -1.35 1.98
CA ALA A 198 -5.29 -2.19 0.82
C ALA A 198 -5.10 -1.38 -0.47
N ASN A 199 -3.94 -1.49 -1.10
CA ASN A 199 -3.61 -0.75 -2.31
C ASN A 199 -3.59 -1.62 -3.57
N GLY A 200 -3.31 -0.99 -4.71
CA GLY A 200 -3.27 -1.66 -6.01
C GLY A 200 -2.23 -2.77 -6.09
N PHE A 201 -1.08 -2.61 -5.42
CA PHE A 201 -0.01 -3.63 -5.44
C PHE A 201 -0.40 -4.91 -4.68
N THR A 202 -0.94 -4.80 -3.46
CA THR A 202 -1.42 -5.98 -2.71
C THR A 202 -2.54 -6.71 -3.46
N ASN A 203 -3.41 -5.98 -4.14
CA ASN A 203 -4.44 -6.56 -5.00
C ASN A 203 -3.84 -7.28 -6.23
N ALA A 204 -2.80 -6.71 -6.85
CA ALA A 204 -2.10 -7.36 -7.96
C ALA A 204 -1.41 -8.66 -7.52
N LEU A 205 -0.74 -8.67 -6.35
CA LEU A 205 -0.14 -9.88 -5.77
C LEU A 205 -1.19 -10.97 -5.54
N ARG A 206 -2.36 -10.62 -4.99
CA ARG A 206 -3.47 -11.58 -4.78
C ARG A 206 -4.02 -12.10 -6.10
N ALA A 207 -4.10 -11.28 -7.14
CA ALA A 207 -4.55 -11.73 -8.46
C ALA A 207 -3.59 -12.78 -9.04
N VAL A 208 -2.27 -12.59 -8.89
CA VAL A 208 -1.23 -13.51 -9.36
C VAL A 208 -1.12 -14.76 -8.47
N SER A 209 -1.40 -14.67 -7.16
CA SER A 209 -1.25 -15.79 -6.20
C SER A 209 -2.08 -17.03 -6.53
N SER A 210 -3.14 -16.88 -7.31
CA SER A 210 -3.97 -17.99 -7.74
C SER A 210 -3.27 -18.96 -8.72
N PHE A 211 -2.07 -18.63 -9.17
CA PHE A 211 -1.24 -19.43 -10.07
C PHE A 211 0.01 -20.01 -9.40
N GLU A 212 0.17 -19.81 -8.09
CA GLU A 212 1.21 -20.49 -7.31
C GLU A 212 0.91 -22.00 -7.18
#